data_f137a482faab647baad209bd766eec8b
#
_entry.id   f137a482faab647baad209bd766eec8b
#
_cell.length_a   1.000
_cell.length_b   1.000
_cell.length_c   1.000
_cell.angle_alpha   90.00
_cell.angle_beta   90.00
_cell.angle_gamma   90.00
#
_symmetry.space_group_name_H-M   'P 1'
#
loop_
_entity.id
_entity.type
_entity.pdbx_description
1 polymer ?
#
loop_
_entity_poly.entity_id
_entity_poly.type
_entity_poly.pdbx_seq_one_letter_code
_entity_poly.pdbx_strand_id
1 'polypeptide(L)'
;KMLRLLNRDRKRLGFKPLFMQDDLKKVARKHSKDMAKRDYFEHENLLGQSHVDRYKIERITEVLSGENLAKIGGYPLPVHRAEIGLMNSPGHRANILNSSYNCVGIGVHKSEKSVYYFTQNFAYRPLIFLGKIPRKISHRKTFCLTFKPAEKVLTGFYKVREGKSVLKEKTFKVLEGKNILKIPISSEGLYSIDIFTNPSGSGRFILSNSLELRVVTGWF
;
A
#
# COMPACT_ATOMS: atom_id res chain seq x y z
N LYS A 1 -1.24 -11.61 11.64
CA LYS A 1 -2.28 -12.64 11.91
C LYS A 1 -3.43 -12.49 10.91
N MET A 2 -4.07 -11.30 10.77
CA MET A 2 -5.21 -11.07 9.87
C MET A 2 -4.88 -11.38 8.39
N LEU A 3 -3.76 -10.89 7.84
CA LEU A 3 -3.32 -11.24 6.49
C LEU A 3 -3.27 -12.76 6.22
N ARG A 4 -2.81 -13.53 7.21
CA ARG A 4 -2.76 -15.00 7.08
C ARG A 4 -4.15 -15.62 6.99
N LEU A 5 -5.12 -15.11 7.74
CA LEU A 5 -6.52 -15.57 7.69
C LEU A 5 -7.15 -15.21 6.34
N LEU A 6 -7.05 -13.95 5.94
CA LEU A 6 -7.53 -13.45 4.66
C LEU A 6 -6.96 -14.28 3.48
N ASN A 7 -5.65 -14.49 3.45
CA ASN A 7 -5.01 -15.28 2.38
C ASN A 7 -5.36 -16.78 2.45
N ARG A 8 -5.64 -17.33 3.63
CA ARG A 8 -6.19 -18.68 3.77
C ARG A 8 -7.56 -18.79 3.08
N ASP A 9 -8.45 -17.81 3.33
CA ASP A 9 -9.80 -17.83 2.78
C ASP A 9 -9.78 -17.60 1.25
N ARG A 10 -8.91 -16.71 0.77
CA ARG A 10 -8.64 -16.55 -0.67
C ARG A 10 -8.15 -17.85 -1.31
N LYS A 11 -7.13 -18.52 -0.71
CA LYS A 11 -6.58 -19.78 -1.22
C LYS A 11 -7.63 -20.89 -1.28
N ARG A 12 -8.47 -21.03 -0.24
CA ARG A 12 -9.56 -22.03 -0.21
C ARG A 12 -10.55 -21.88 -1.37
N LEU A 13 -10.68 -20.68 -1.90
CA LEU A 13 -11.60 -20.33 -2.99
C LEU A 13 -10.88 -20.11 -4.33
N GLY A 14 -9.61 -20.52 -4.45
CA GLY A 14 -8.85 -20.48 -5.71
C GLY A 14 -8.23 -19.13 -6.07
N PHE A 15 -8.27 -18.13 -5.19
CA PHE A 15 -7.70 -16.80 -5.44
C PHE A 15 -6.23 -16.71 -5.05
N LYS A 16 -5.46 -15.92 -5.81
CA LYS A 16 -4.06 -15.60 -5.48
C LYS A 16 -3.96 -14.83 -4.15
N PRO A 17 -2.91 -15.03 -3.35
CA PRO A 17 -2.71 -14.31 -2.10
C PRO A 17 -2.45 -12.82 -2.34
N LEU A 18 -2.89 -11.97 -1.40
CA LEU A 18 -2.54 -10.55 -1.36
C LEU A 18 -1.22 -10.33 -0.63
N PHE A 19 -0.46 -9.32 -1.09
CA PHE A 19 0.81 -8.91 -0.49
C PHE A 19 0.61 -7.67 0.38
N MET A 20 1.12 -7.75 1.63
CA MET A 20 1.11 -6.59 2.52
C MET A 20 2.00 -5.48 1.94
N GLN A 21 1.47 -4.24 1.89
CA GLN A 21 2.21 -3.06 1.50
C GLN A 21 2.25 -2.05 2.65
N ASP A 22 3.45 -1.54 2.97
CA ASP A 22 3.66 -0.73 4.18
C ASP A 22 2.98 0.64 4.14
N ASP A 23 2.87 1.25 2.99
CA ASP A 23 2.16 2.52 2.80
C ASP A 23 0.63 2.34 2.95
N LEU A 24 0.03 1.31 2.31
CA LEU A 24 -1.38 0.94 2.52
C LEU A 24 -1.65 0.62 4.00
N LYS A 25 -0.74 -0.12 4.65
CA LYS A 25 -0.82 -0.44 6.07
C LYS A 25 -0.76 0.81 6.95
N LYS A 26 0.06 1.80 6.56
CA LYS A 26 0.13 3.10 7.26
C LYS A 26 -1.21 3.81 7.23
N VAL A 27 -1.85 3.91 6.07
CA VAL A 27 -3.19 4.51 5.91
C VAL A 27 -4.21 3.75 6.74
N ALA A 28 -4.27 2.43 6.62
CA ALA A 28 -5.20 1.59 7.37
C ALA A 28 -5.05 1.75 8.89
N ARG A 29 -3.80 1.80 9.39
CA ARG A 29 -3.52 2.02 10.81
C ARG A 29 -3.93 3.41 11.29
N LYS A 30 -3.70 4.45 10.49
CA LYS A 30 -4.15 5.81 10.80
C LYS A 30 -5.66 5.86 10.95
N HIS A 31 -6.40 5.27 10.02
CA HIS A 31 -7.85 5.26 10.06
C HIS A 31 -8.41 4.44 11.22
N SER A 32 -7.91 3.23 11.46
CA SER A 32 -8.29 2.43 12.63
C SER A 32 -8.04 3.16 13.96
N LYS A 33 -6.91 3.89 14.05
CA LYS A 33 -6.58 4.71 15.23
C LYS A 33 -7.51 5.90 15.38
N ASP A 34 -7.86 6.56 14.28
CA ASP A 34 -8.75 7.72 14.26
C ASP A 34 -10.15 7.33 14.72
N MET A 35 -10.73 6.26 14.13
CA MET A 35 -12.01 5.69 14.56
C MET A 35 -12.02 5.34 16.04
N ALA A 36 -10.97 4.67 16.53
CA ALA A 36 -10.88 4.23 17.92
C ALA A 36 -10.75 5.38 18.93
N LYS A 37 -10.02 6.44 18.56
CA LYS A 37 -9.80 7.60 19.45
C LYS A 37 -10.97 8.56 19.48
N ARG A 38 -11.70 8.69 18.38
CA ARG A 38 -12.82 9.63 18.24
C ARG A 38 -14.18 8.95 18.33
N ASP A 39 -14.19 7.63 18.60
CA ASP A 39 -15.37 6.78 18.83
C ASP A 39 -16.42 6.87 17.70
N TYR A 40 -15.95 6.75 16.45
CA TYR A 40 -16.82 6.59 15.27
C TYR A 40 -16.48 5.31 14.49
N PHE A 41 -17.35 4.90 13.55
CA PHE A 41 -17.13 3.70 12.73
C PHE A 41 -17.73 3.90 11.33
N GLU A 42 -16.95 4.55 10.46
CA GLU A 42 -17.38 4.93 9.11
C GLU A 42 -16.23 4.83 8.12
N HIS A 43 -16.55 4.67 6.83
CA HIS A 43 -15.56 4.70 5.74
C HIS A 43 -14.96 6.09 5.54
N GLU A 44 -15.75 7.14 5.70
CA GLU A 44 -15.27 8.52 5.73
C GLU A 44 -14.81 8.90 7.13
N ASN A 45 -13.72 9.64 7.21
CA ASN A 45 -13.30 10.19 8.49
C ASN A 45 -14.10 11.47 8.83
N LEU A 46 -13.91 12.01 10.04
CA LEU A 46 -14.62 13.22 10.48
C LEU A 46 -14.27 14.49 9.68
N LEU A 47 -13.37 14.41 8.72
CA LEU A 47 -13.06 15.48 7.75
C LEU A 47 -13.71 15.20 6.37
N GLY A 48 -14.60 14.22 6.26
CA GLY A 48 -15.23 13.81 5.00
C GLY A 48 -14.29 13.13 4.01
N GLN A 49 -13.14 12.62 4.48
CA GLN A 49 -12.15 11.98 3.62
C GLN A 49 -12.43 10.48 3.48
N SER A 50 -12.69 10.03 2.26
CA SER A 50 -12.78 8.62 1.89
C SER A 50 -11.42 7.90 1.98
N HIS A 51 -11.38 6.57 1.80
CA HIS A 51 -10.12 5.85 1.71
C HIS A 51 -9.25 6.32 0.52
N VAL A 52 -9.87 6.71 -0.59
CA VAL A 52 -9.17 7.25 -1.77
C VAL A 52 -8.51 8.59 -1.45
N ASP A 53 -9.17 9.48 -0.71
CA ASP A 53 -8.59 10.75 -0.30
C ASP A 53 -7.44 10.54 0.69
N ARG A 54 -7.58 9.60 1.62
CA ARG A 54 -6.48 9.20 2.51
C ARG A 54 -5.29 8.60 1.74
N TYR A 55 -5.54 7.90 0.62
CA TYR A 55 -4.48 7.43 -0.28
C TYR A 55 -3.75 8.60 -0.93
N LYS A 56 -4.48 9.56 -1.51
CA LYS A 56 -3.88 10.77 -2.14
C LYS A 56 -2.99 11.54 -1.18
N ILE A 57 -3.44 11.73 0.07
CA ILE A 57 -2.65 12.40 1.13
C ILE A 57 -1.32 11.67 1.38
N GLU A 58 -1.31 10.34 1.35
CA GLU A 58 -0.09 9.52 1.52
C GLU A 58 0.64 9.26 0.19
N ARG A 59 0.25 9.96 -0.90
CA ARG A 59 0.80 9.80 -2.26
C ARG A 59 0.76 8.36 -2.76
N ILE A 60 -0.35 7.71 -2.50
CA ILE A 60 -0.70 6.38 -3.02
C ILE A 60 -1.54 6.60 -4.27
N THR A 61 -1.11 6.06 -5.41
CA THR A 61 -1.62 6.40 -6.75
C THR A 61 -2.48 5.30 -7.38
N GLU A 62 -2.87 4.30 -6.62
CA GLU A 62 -3.65 3.17 -7.11
C GLU A 62 -5.05 3.60 -7.55
N VAL A 63 -5.40 3.24 -8.80
CA VAL A 63 -6.71 3.52 -9.39
C VAL A 63 -7.75 2.52 -8.93
N LEU A 64 -7.37 1.25 -8.80
CA LEU A 64 -8.23 0.19 -8.31
C LEU A 64 -7.98 -0.05 -6.83
N SER A 65 -8.95 0.28 -6.00
CA SER A 65 -8.85 0.15 -4.54
C SER A 65 -10.19 -0.18 -3.89
N GLY A 66 -10.14 -0.64 -2.65
CA GLY A 66 -11.31 -0.91 -1.82
C GLY A 66 -10.96 -0.89 -0.34
N GLU A 67 -11.97 -0.76 0.49
CA GLU A 67 -11.81 -0.76 1.94
C GLU A 67 -12.84 -1.65 2.62
N ASN A 68 -12.39 -2.39 3.64
CA ASN A 68 -13.26 -3.07 4.59
C ASN A 68 -12.99 -2.53 6.00
N LEU A 69 -14.05 -2.41 6.78
CA LEU A 69 -13.99 -2.03 8.18
C LEU A 69 -14.63 -3.12 9.05
N ALA A 70 -14.06 -3.34 10.26
CA ALA A 70 -14.69 -4.15 11.29
C ALA A 70 -14.46 -3.54 12.68
N LYS A 71 -15.49 -3.62 13.54
CA LYS A 71 -15.47 -3.18 14.94
C LYS A 71 -15.82 -4.37 15.83
N ILE A 72 -14.93 -4.74 16.76
CA ILE A 72 -15.07 -5.92 17.61
C ILE A 72 -14.84 -5.53 19.06
N GLY A 73 -15.85 -5.70 19.89
CA GLY A 73 -15.78 -5.52 21.35
C GLY A 73 -16.35 -6.73 22.10
N GLY A 74 -15.81 -7.02 23.29
CA GLY A 74 -16.34 -8.06 24.17
C GLY A 74 -16.11 -9.51 23.76
N TYR A 75 -15.28 -9.78 22.75
CA TYR A 75 -15.02 -11.14 22.27
C TYR A 75 -13.55 -11.54 22.42
N PRO A 76 -13.26 -12.81 22.77
CA PRO A 76 -11.93 -13.37 22.64
C PRO A 76 -11.56 -13.46 21.14
N LEU A 77 -10.24 -13.44 20.85
CA LEU A 77 -9.70 -13.58 19.50
C LEU A 77 -10.25 -12.54 18.49
N PRO A 78 -10.20 -11.22 18.78
CA PRO A 78 -10.86 -10.19 17.98
C PRO A 78 -10.45 -10.20 16.49
N VAL A 79 -9.20 -10.56 16.16
CA VAL A 79 -8.73 -10.68 14.77
C VAL A 79 -9.46 -11.80 14.01
N HIS A 80 -9.74 -12.91 14.69
CA HIS A 80 -10.44 -14.05 14.09
C HIS A 80 -11.92 -13.71 13.87
N ARG A 81 -12.54 -13.07 14.88
CA ARG A 81 -13.93 -12.60 14.77
C ARG A 81 -14.13 -11.59 13.67
N ALA A 82 -13.20 -10.63 13.54
CA ALA A 82 -13.25 -9.64 12.47
C ALA A 82 -13.21 -10.29 11.08
N GLU A 83 -12.30 -11.23 10.85
CA GLU A 83 -12.18 -11.90 9.54
C GLU A 83 -13.43 -12.74 9.22
N ILE A 84 -13.95 -13.49 10.19
CA ILE A 84 -15.21 -14.24 10.02
C ILE A 84 -16.37 -13.30 9.70
N GLY A 85 -16.52 -12.20 10.43
CA GLY A 85 -17.57 -11.20 10.19
C GLY A 85 -17.49 -10.59 8.80
N LEU A 86 -16.27 -10.22 8.36
CA LEU A 86 -16.03 -9.68 7.03
C LEU A 86 -16.35 -10.70 5.94
N MET A 87 -15.98 -11.97 6.12
CA MET A 87 -16.29 -13.05 5.16
C MET A 87 -17.76 -13.42 5.10
N ASN A 88 -18.51 -13.18 6.17
CA ASN A 88 -19.97 -13.43 6.20
C ASN A 88 -20.79 -12.25 5.65
N SER A 89 -20.19 -11.08 5.47
CA SER A 89 -20.83 -9.90 4.87
C SER A 89 -20.59 -9.88 3.36
N PRO A 90 -21.63 -9.88 2.52
CA PRO A 90 -21.47 -9.96 1.07
C PRO A 90 -20.54 -8.89 0.47
N GLY A 91 -20.70 -7.62 0.86
CA GLY A 91 -19.87 -6.53 0.36
C GLY A 91 -18.40 -6.64 0.79
N HIS A 92 -18.15 -6.94 2.06
CA HIS A 92 -16.78 -7.12 2.56
C HIS A 92 -16.11 -8.36 1.97
N ARG A 93 -16.87 -9.45 1.84
CA ARG A 93 -16.43 -10.69 1.18
C ARG A 93 -16.05 -10.43 -0.28
N ALA A 94 -16.82 -9.64 -1.01
CA ALA A 94 -16.52 -9.27 -2.39
C ALA A 94 -15.16 -8.58 -2.51
N ASN A 95 -14.80 -7.67 -1.61
CA ASN A 95 -13.48 -7.06 -1.55
C ASN A 95 -12.37 -8.08 -1.22
N ILE A 96 -12.58 -8.95 -0.23
CA ILE A 96 -11.60 -9.98 0.15
C ILE A 96 -11.31 -10.93 -1.01
N LEU A 97 -12.34 -11.31 -1.77
CA LEU A 97 -12.25 -12.27 -2.87
C LEU A 97 -12.06 -11.64 -4.25
N ASN A 98 -11.96 -10.31 -4.34
CA ASN A 98 -11.72 -9.65 -5.62
C ASN A 98 -10.40 -10.12 -6.24
N SER A 99 -10.49 -10.71 -7.43
CA SER A 99 -9.34 -11.24 -8.17
C SER A 99 -8.41 -10.16 -8.72
N SER A 100 -8.95 -8.95 -8.91
CA SER A 100 -8.20 -7.80 -9.41
C SER A 100 -7.27 -7.18 -8.36
N TYR A 101 -7.49 -7.44 -7.06
CA TYR A 101 -6.56 -6.97 -6.03
C TYR A 101 -5.37 -7.93 -5.87
N ASN A 102 -4.18 -7.36 -5.69
CA ASN A 102 -2.96 -8.11 -5.40
C ASN A 102 -2.21 -7.61 -4.14
N CYS A 103 -2.64 -6.48 -3.60
CA CYS A 103 -2.03 -5.85 -2.43
C CYS A 103 -3.09 -5.52 -1.37
N VAL A 104 -2.63 -5.46 -0.10
CA VAL A 104 -3.45 -5.06 1.03
C VAL A 104 -2.63 -4.33 2.09
N GLY A 105 -3.24 -3.36 2.75
CA GLY A 105 -2.76 -2.77 3.99
C GLY A 105 -3.74 -3.06 5.13
N ILE A 106 -3.28 -3.54 6.27
CA ILE A 106 -4.14 -3.86 7.41
C ILE A 106 -3.79 -2.99 8.60
N GLY A 107 -4.77 -2.27 9.12
CA GLY A 107 -4.73 -1.51 10.35
C GLY A 107 -5.54 -2.17 11.46
N VAL A 108 -5.06 -2.06 12.69
CA VAL A 108 -5.79 -2.46 13.90
C VAL A 108 -5.46 -1.47 15.01
N HIS A 109 -6.47 -0.98 15.70
CA HIS A 109 -6.29 -0.21 16.92
C HIS A 109 -7.32 -0.62 17.98
N LYS A 110 -6.87 -0.73 19.22
CA LYS A 110 -7.73 -1.01 20.39
C LYS A 110 -8.04 0.31 21.09
N SER A 111 -9.31 0.64 21.29
CA SER A 111 -9.73 1.79 22.08
C SER A 111 -9.54 1.56 23.56
N GLU A 112 -9.65 2.62 24.37
CA GLU A 112 -9.64 2.54 25.84
C GLU A 112 -10.77 1.69 26.39
N LYS A 113 -11.92 1.67 25.71
CA LYS A 113 -13.07 0.80 26.01
C LYS A 113 -12.87 -0.67 25.61
N SER A 114 -11.63 -1.07 25.27
CA SER A 114 -11.28 -2.44 24.83
C SER A 114 -11.98 -2.91 23.55
N VAL A 115 -12.45 -1.98 22.71
CA VAL A 115 -13.00 -2.25 21.38
C VAL A 115 -11.90 -2.17 20.33
N TYR A 116 -11.84 -3.13 19.42
CA TYR A 116 -10.87 -3.19 18.32
C TYR A 116 -11.51 -2.67 17.04
N TYR A 117 -10.81 -1.75 16.38
CA TYR A 117 -11.16 -1.21 15.07
C TYR A 117 -10.16 -1.72 14.03
N PHE A 118 -10.69 -2.31 12.97
CA PHE A 118 -9.92 -2.89 11.88
C PHE A 118 -10.21 -2.16 10.59
N THR A 119 -9.16 -1.97 9.78
CA THR A 119 -9.26 -1.46 8.42
C THR A 119 -8.45 -2.39 7.50
N GLN A 120 -9.05 -2.85 6.41
CA GLN A 120 -8.36 -3.54 5.32
C GLN A 120 -8.44 -2.64 4.09
N ASN A 121 -7.31 -2.14 3.62
CA ASN A 121 -7.18 -1.31 2.42
C ASN A 121 -6.63 -2.18 1.28
N PHE A 122 -7.43 -2.42 0.26
CA PHE A 122 -7.07 -3.23 -0.90
C PHE A 122 -6.59 -2.36 -2.06
N ALA A 123 -5.70 -2.89 -2.89
CA ALA A 123 -5.26 -2.24 -4.12
C ALA A 123 -4.73 -3.22 -5.17
N TYR A 124 -4.73 -2.78 -6.43
CA TYR A 124 -3.92 -3.39 -7.47
C TYR A 124 -2.66 -2.58 -7.68
N ARG A 125 -1.51 -3.28 -7.76
CA ARG A 125 -0.19 -2.69 -8.03
C ARG A 125 0.53 -3.46 -9.14
N PRO A 126 0.94 -2.80 -10.24
CA PRO A 126 1.80 -3.43 -11.24
C PRO A 126 3.15 -3.88 -10.67
N LEU A 127 3.70 -3.12 -9.72
CA LEU A 127 4.91 -3.45 -8.98
C LEU A 127 4.61 -3.66 -7.49
N ILE A 128 4.74 -4.89 -7.04
CA ILE A 128 4.56 -5.27 -5.63
C ILE A 128 5.89 -5.07 -4.91
N PHE A 129 5.96 -4.11 -4.01
CA PHE A 129 7.17 -3.86 -3.24
C PHE A 129 7.44 -4.98 -2.23
N LEU A 130 8.71 -5.40 -2.19
CA LEU A 130 9.21 -6.44 -1.29
C LEU A 130 10.03 -5.79 -0.20
N GLY A 131 9.42 -5.59 0.96
CA GLY A 131 10.04 -4.94 2.09
C GLY A 131 9.67 -3.47 2.27
N LYS A 132 10.37 -2.80 3.17
CA LYS A 132 10.09 -1.42 3.55
C LYS A 132 10.58 -0.45 2.49
N ILE A 133 9.74 0.51 2.11
CA ILE A 133 10.12 1.62 1.24
C ILE A 133 10.78 2.71 2.11
N PRO A 134 12.06 3.04 1.88
CA PRO A 134 12.72 4.11 2.63
C PRO A 134 12.05 5.46 2.35
N ARG A 135 11.76 6.24 3.39
CA ARG A 135 11.23 7.61 3.27
C ARG A 135 12.29 8.66 3.57
N LYS A 136 13.45 8.22 4.11
CA LYS A 136 14.60 9.05 4.47
C LYS A 136 15.87 8.25 4.23
N ILE A 137 16.85 8.85 3.57
CA ILE A 137 18.18 8.27 3.38
C ILE A 137 19.26 9.34 3.59
N SER A 138 20.50 8.90 3.87
CA SER A 138 21.67 9.77 3.82
C SER A 138 22.05 10.03 2.34
N HIS A 139 22.54 11.24 2.01
CA HIS A 139 23.03 11.61 0.68
C HIS A 139 24.17 10.70 0.17
N ARG A 140 24.84 9.96 1.08
CA ARG A 140 25.88 8.99 0.74
C ARG A 140 25.32 7.62 0.36
N LYS A 141 24.00 7.38 0.48
CA LYS A 141 23.36 6.11 0.18
C LYS A 141 22.54 6.18 -1.09
N THR A 142 22.62 5.14 -1.90
CA THR A 142 21.73 4.98 -3.05
C THR A 142 20.34 4.60 -2.57
N PHE A 143 19.30 5.25 -3.10
CA PHE A 143 17.93 4.84 -2.87
C PHE A 143 17.66 3.52 -3.62
N CYS A 144 17.24 2.50 -2.88
CA CYS A 144 16.98 1.16 -3.43
C CYS A 144 15.53 0.76 -3.19
N LEU A 145 14.87 0.31 -4.25
CA LEU A 145 13.55 -0.30 -4.20
C LEU A 145 13.66 -1.77 -4.62
N THR A 146 13.15 -2.67 -3.77
CA THR A 146 13.01 -4.08 -4.11
C THR A 146 11.55 -4.37 -4.41
N PHE A 147 11.29 -4.97 -5.57
CA PHE A 147 9.93 -5.29 -6.01
C PHE A 147 9.90 -6.55 -6.86
N LYS A 148 8.69 -7.05 -7.11
CA LYS A 148 8.39 -8.01 -8.16
C LYS A 148 7.22 -7.49 -9.01
N PRO A 149 7.17 -7.77 -10.30
CA PRO A 149 6.01 -7.45 -11.11
C PRO A 149 4.81 -8.32 -10.71
N ALA A 150 3.61 -7.77 -10.78
CA ALA A 150 2.36 -8.50 -10.55
C ALA A 150 1.98 -9.36 -11.74
N GLU A 151 2.32 -8.90 -12.94
CA GLU A 151 2.12 -9.53 -14.22
C GLU A 151 3.34 -9.26 -15.12
N LYS A 152 3.32 -9.76 -16.35
CA LYS A 152 4.44 -9.55 -17.28
C LYS A 152 4.60 -8.07 -17.60
N VAL A 153 5.60 -7.45 -16.99
CA VAL A 153 6.07 -6.08 -17.28
C VAL A 153 7.49 -6.19 -17.80
N LEU A 154 7.76 -5.64 -18.98
CA LEU A 154 9.07 -5.77 -19.61
C LEU A 154 9.96 -4.56 -19.34
N THR A 155 9.36 -3.38 -19.20
CA THR A 155 10.07 -2.12 -19.10
C THR A 155 9.36 -1.16 -18.18
N GLY A 156 10.13 -0.40 -17.43
CA GLY A 156 9.67 0.75 -16.67
C GLY A 156 10.57 1.95 -16.90
N PHE A 157 10.12 3.11 -16.48
CA PHE A 157 10.98 4.26 -16.28
C PHE A 157 10.62 4.98 -14.98
N TYR A 158 11.57 5.73 -14.45
CA TYR A 158 11.33 6.57 -13.29
C TYR A 158 11.70 8.02 -13.57
N LYS A 159 11.01 8.93 -12.91
CA LYS A 159 11.34 10.36 -12.84
C LYS A 159 11.68 10.73 -11.41
N VAL A 160 12.79 11.41 -11.20
CA VAL A 160 13.13 12.05 -9.93
C VAL A 160 12.86 13.54 -10.10
N ARG A 161 12.07 14.10 -9.19
CA ARG A 161 11.70 15.51 -9.19
C ARG A 161 12.06 16.17 -7.87
N GLU A 162 12.44 17.43 -7.95
CA GLU A 162 12.50 18.35 -6.82
C GLU A 162 11.52 19.49 -7.09
N GLY A 163 10.45 19.57 -6.30
CA GLY A 163 9.33 20.46 -6.60
C GLY A 163 8.71 20.15 -7.99
N LYS A 164 8.70 21.13 -8.89
CA LYS A 164 8.19 20.98 -10.27
C LYS A 164 9.25 20.51 -11.27
N SER A 165 10.53 20.58 -10.92
CA SER A 165 11.65 20.29 -11.80
C SER A 165 11.94 18.79 -11.90
N VAL A 166 12.05 18.26 -13.11
CA VAL A 166 12.52 16.89 -13.37
C VAL A 166 14.04 16.92 -13.41
N LEU A 167 14.67 16.29 -12.42
CA LEU A 167 16.13 16.22 -12.31
C LEU A 167 16.71 15.02 -13.05
N LYS A 168 15.95 13.94 -13.13
CA LYS A 168 16.39 12.69 -13.73
C LYS A 168 15.22 11.90 -14.26
N GLU A 169 15.43 11.32 -15.44
CA GLU A 169 14.55 10.32 -16.02
C GLU A 169 15.40 9.17 -16.56
N LYS A 170 15.01 7.92 -16.25
CA LYS A 170 15.75 6.75 -16.74
C LYS A 170 14.82 5.54 -16.89
N THR A 171 15.02 4.81 -17.99
CA THR A 171 14.37 3.52 -18.21
C THR A 171 15.09 2.40 -17.48
N PHE A 172 14.35 1.33 -17.16
CA PHE A 172 14.89 0.11 -16.57
C PHE A 172 14.12 -1.12 -17.08
N LYS A 173 14.82 -2.23 -17.19
CA LYS A 173 14.20 -3.52 -17.51
C LYS A 173 13.55 -4.10 -16.25
N VAL A 174 12.43 -4.77 -16.43
CA VAL A 174 11.75 -5.52 -15.38
C VAL A 174 11.84 -7.01 -15.71
N LEU A 175 12.41 -7.77 -14.79
CA LEU A 175 12.56 -9.21 -14.92
C LEU A 175 11.44 -9.90 -14.13
N GLU A 176 11.12 -11.12 -14.53
CA GLU A 176 10.26 -11.98 -13.71
C GLU A 176 10.89 -12.23 -12.33
N GLY A 177 10.07 -12.21 -11.28
CA GLY A 177 10.53 -12.39 -9.90
C GLY A 177 11.08 -11.12 -9.27
N LYS A 178 12.13 -11.25 -8.45
CA LYS A 178 12.67 -10.16 -7.63
C LYS A 178 13.56 -9.22 -8.46
N ASN A 179 13.24 -7.92 -8.39
CA ASN A 179 14.02 -6.84 -9.00
C ASN A 179 14.55 -5.89 -7.91
N ILE A 180 15.68 -5.23 -8.20
CA ILE A 180 16.22 -4.15 -7.38
C ILE A 180 16.45 -2.94 -8.28
N LEU A 181 15.69 -1.86 -8.06
CA LEU A 181 15.89 -0.59 -8.73
C LEU A 181 16.76 0.32 -7.86
N LYS A 182 17.91 0.71 -8.37
CA LYS A 182 18.86 1.63 -7.73
C LYS A 182 18.74 3.00 -8.34
N ILE A 183 18.39 4.00 -7.52
CA ILE A 183 18.23 5.39 -7.95
C ILE A 183 19.25 6.24 -7.19
N PRO A 184 20.34 6.66 -7.85
CA PRO A 184 21.34 7.54 -7.23
C PRO A 184 20.77 8.96 -7.08
N ILE A 185 20.77 9.47 -5.86
CA ILE A 185 20.42 10.85 -5.50
C ILE A 185 21.52 11.34 -4.57
N SER A 186 22.29 12.32 -5.03
CA SER A 186 23.54 12.73 -4.39
C SER A 186 23.43 14.02 -3.57
N SER A 187 22.36 14.79 -3.72
CA SER A 187 22.15 16.05 -2.99
C SER A 187 21.08 15.91 -1.92
N GLU A 188 21.17 16.77 -0.91
CA GLU A 188 20.10 16.90 0.08
C GLU A 188 18.86 17.50 -0.55
N GLY A 189 17.69 17.13 -0.03
CA GLY A 189 16.45 17.69 -0.52
C GLY A 189 15.24 16.79 -0.25
N LEU A 190 14.10 17.26 -0.72
CA LEU A 190 12.86 16.52 -0.73
C LEU A 190 12.50 16.18 -2.18
N TYR A 191 12.51 14.90 -2.47
CA TYR A 191 12.32 14.39 -3.83
C TYR A 191 11.01 13.63 -3.96
N SER A 192 10.36 13.77 -5.13
CA SER A 192 9.32 12.85 -5.60
C SER A 192 9.92 11.90 -6.61
N ILE A 193 9.64 10.61 -6.46
CA ILE A 193 10.08 9.56 -7.38
C ILE A 193 8.83 8.92 -7.95
N ASP A 194 8.56 9.21 -9.23
CA ASP A 194 7.44 8.65 -9.97
C ASP A 194 7.93 7.46 -10.78
N ILE A 195 7.29 6.31 -10.62
CA ILE A 195 7.64 5.06 -11.29
C ILE A 195 6.51 4.71 -12.25
N PHE A 196 6.85 4.54 -13.50
CA PHE A 196 5.93 4.18 -14.58
C PHE A 196 6.29 2.78 -15.10
N THR A 197 5.27 2.01 -15.46
CA THR A 197 5.44 0.70 -16.08
C THR A 197 4.62 0.59 -17.36
N ASN A 198 5.07 -0.25 -18.27
CA ASN A 198 4.34 -0.64 -19.46
C ASN A 198 3.77 -2.06 -19.26
N PRO A 199 2.52 -2.22 -18.81
CA PRO A 199 1.90 -3.51 -18.67
C PRO A 199 1.70 -4.18 -20.03
N SER A 200 2.03 -5.46 -20.12
CA SER A 200 1.73 -6.31 -21.29
C SER A 200 2.26 -5.80 -22.63
N GLY A 201 3.27 -4.92 -22.65
CA GLY A 201 3.85 -4.41 -23.90
C GLY A 201 2.92 -3.49 -24.70
N SER A 202 1.92 -2.87 -24.06
CA SER A 202 0.89 -2.03 -24.70
C SER A 202 1.40 -0.76 -25.39
N GLY A 203 2.69 -0.48 -25.34
CA GLY A 203 3.29 0.77 -25.81
C GLY A 203 3.00 1.99 -24.93
N ARG A 204 2.13 1.87 -23.95
CA ARG A 204 1.78 2.96 -23.03
C ARG A 204 2.37 2.73 -21.66
N PHE A 205 2.92 3.77 -21.05
CA PHE A 205 3.38 3.78 -19.68
C PHE A 205 2.30 4.35 -18.76
N ILE A 206 2.02 3.65 -17.68
CA ILE A 206 1.10 4.10 -16.64
C ILE A 206 1.88 4.38 -15.34
N LEU A 207 1.47 5.40 -14.61
CA LEU A 207 2.03 5.68 -13.29
C LEU A 207 1.70 4.53 -12.34
N SER A 208 2.72 3.81 -11.91
CA SER A 208 2.57 2.66 -11.01
C SER A 208 2.69 3.06 -9.55
N ASN A 209 3.59 3.99 -9.25
CA ASN A 209 3.80 4.50 -7.88
C ASN A 209 4.41 5.90 -7.91
N SER A 210 4.05 6.72 -6.92
CA SER A 210 4.73 7.96 -6.59
C SER A 210 5.21 7.90 -5.13
N LEU A 211 6.50 8.17 -4.93
CA LEU A 211 7.17 8.04 -3.64
C LEU A 211 7.79 9.39 -3.25
N GLU A 212 7.68 9.75 -1.98
CA GLU A 212 8.42 10.88 -1.42
C GLU A 212 9.64 10.38 -0.66
N LEU A 213 10.78 10.99 -0.93
CA LEU A 213 12.06 10.67 -0.31
C LEU A 213 12.75 11.93 0.20
N ARG A 214 13.12 11.95 1.48
CA ARG A 214 13.98 12.97 2.06
C ARG A 214 15.42 12.48 2.07
N VAL A 215 16.31 13.22 1.44
CA VAL A 215 17.76 13.01 1.48
C VAL A 215 18.38 14.04 2.41
N VAL A 216 19.23 13.59 3.34
CA VAL A 216 19.81 14.42 4.39
C VAL A 216 21.30 14.17 4.53
N THR A 217 22.04 15.14 5.03
CA THR A 217 23.42 14.93 5.55
C THR A 217 23.34 14.26 6.92
N GLY A 218 24.21 13.30 7.17
CA GLY A 218 24.32 12.62 8.46
C GLY A 218 24.16 11.09 8.37
N TRP A 219 24.55 10.44 9.46
CA TRP A 219 24.44 8.98 9.65
C TRP A 219 23.15 8.68 10.43
N PHE A 220 22.37 7.71 9.97
CA PHE A 220 21.19 7.16 10.65
C PHE A 220 21.28 5.66 10.71
#